data_8bc769d40acd846660728997a482242b
#
_entry.id   8bc769d40acd846660728997a482242b
#
_cell.length_a   1.000
_cell.length_b   1.000
_cell.length_c   1.000
_cell.angle_alpha   90.00
_cell.angle_beta   90.00
_cell.angle_gamma   90.00
#
_symmetry.space_group_name_H-M   'P 1'
#
loop_
_entity.id
_entity.type
_entity.pdbx_description
1 polymer ?
#
loop_
_entity_poly.entity_id
_entity_poly.type
_entity_poly.pdbx_seq_one_letter_code
_entity_poly.pdbx_strand_id
1 'polypeptide(L)'
;MNEQPTIKRTNSEDADFRQLVLNLDKELWNELKEDQATYDQYNKVPGFNTVIVIYDNKRPVAIGCFKKYNENTVEIKRMFVEKEYRGKGYSKLMLKELENWAVESRFQYAILETSVHFKPACSLYRNAGYTIIENYDQYKGLEESVCMKKKIS
;
A
#
# COMPACT_ATOMS: atom_id res chain seq x y z
N MET A 1 -20.22 -9.36 20.20
CA MET A 1 -20.24 -9.62 18.75
C MET A 1 -19.24 -8.71 18.06
N ASN A 2 -18.37 -9.29 17.25
CA ASN A 2 -17.43 -8.50 16.48
C ASN A 2 -18.13 -7.90 15.27
N GLU A 3 -18.07 -6.60 15.15
CA GLU A 3 -18.57 -5.93 13.96
C GLU A 3 -17.65 -6.21 12.79
N GLN A 4 -18.22 -6.32 11.60
CA GLN A 4 -17.43 -6.42 10.38
C GLN A 4 -16.67 -5.11 10.14
N PRO A 5 -15.44 -5.17 9.65
CA PRO A 5 -14.73 -3.94 9.33
C PRO A 5 -15.49 -3.14 8.28
N THR A 6 -15.39 -1.83 8.40
CA THR A 6 -15.98 -0.89 7.44
C THR A 6 -14.90 -0.44 6.48
N ILE A 7 -15.22 -0.44 5.19
CA ILE A 7 -14.28 -0.08 4.13
C ILE A 7 -14.79 1.20 3.46
N LYS A 8 -13.95 2.21 3.41
CA LYS A 8 -14.30 3.48 2.77
C LYS A 8 -13.37 3.75 1.59
N ARG A 9 -13.97 3.98 0.43
CA ARG A 9 -13.25 4.49 -0.75
C ARG A 9 -13.29 6.01 -0.70
N THR A 10 -12.13 6.65 -0.83
CA THR A 10 -12.01 8.08 -0.62
C THR A 10 -10.84 8.62 -1.46
N ASN A 11 -10.30 9.76 -1.06
CA ASN A 11 -9.15 10.37 -1.73
C ASN A 11 -8.15 10.88 -0.69
N SER A 12 -7.05 11.44 -1.15
CA SER A 12 -5.94 11.87 -0.29
C SER A 12 -6.26 13.06 0.61
N GLU A 13 -7.41 13.70 0.44
CA GLU A 13 -7.86 14.78 1.34
C GLU A 13 -8.47 14.24 2.63
N ASP A 14 -8.77 12.95 2.68
CA ASP A 14 -9.39 12.30 3.83
C ASP A 14 -8.53 12.45 5.09
N ALA A 15 -9.12 12.97 6.17
CA ALA A 15 -8.39 13.26 7.40
C ALA A 15 -7.83 11.99 8.06
N ASP A 16 -8.58 10.90 8.03
CA ASP A 16 -8.13 9.63 8.61
C ASP A 16 -6.98 9.04 7.81
N PHE A 17 -7.05 9.14 6.48
CA PHE A 17 -5.95 8.73 5.61
C PHE A 17 -4.68 9.51 5.95
N ARG A 18 -4.79 10.84 6.04
CA ARG A 18 -3.65 11.70 6.34
C ARG A 18 -3.01 11.39 7.68
N GLN A 19 -3.84 11.11 8.69
CA GLN A 19 -3.31 10.74 10.01
C GLN A 19 -2.53 9.43 9.95
N LEU A 20 -3.06 8.42 9.26
CA LEU A 20 -2.37 7.14 9.15
C LEU A 20 -1.12 7.23 8.26
N VAL A 21 -1.09 8.14 7.29
CA VAL A 21 0.14 8.42 6.53
C VAL A 21 1.23 8.95 7.45
N LEU A 22 0.89 9.85 8.36
CA LEU A 22 1.85 10.36 9.34
C LEU A 22 2.40 9.23 10.22
N ASN A 23 1.53 8.32 10.64
CA ASN A 23 1.93 7.18 11.45
C ASN A 23 2.86 6.24 10.67
N LEU A 24 2.54 6.00 9.40
CA LEU A 24 3.38 5.21 8.51
C LEU A 24 4.76 5.84 8.34
N ASP A 25 4.81 7.14 8.08
CA ASP A 25 6.07 7.84 7.88
C ASP A 25 6.95 7.78 9.14
N LYS A 26 6.36 7.90 10.33
CA LYS A 26 7.10 7.75 11.58
C LYS A 26 7.69 6.36 11.72
N GLU A 27 6.94 5.32 11.38
CA GLU A 27 7.42 3.96 11.46
C GLU A 27 8.55 3.71 10.46
N LEU A 28 8.40 4.18 9.22
CA LEU A 28 9.44 4.06 8.20
C LEU A 28 10.71 4.79 8.61
N TRP A 29 10.59 5.99 9.20
CA TRP A 29 11.72 6.73 9.69
C TRP A 29 12.51 5.92 10.73
N ASN A 30 11.80 5.28 11.65
CA ASN A 30 12.43 4.47 12.69
C ASN A 30 13.10 3.20 12.13
N GLU A 31 12.55 2.63 11.06
CA GLU A 31 13.06 1.39 10.47
C GLU A 31 14.20 1.62 9.48
N LEU A 32 14.10 2.68 8.67
CA LEU A 32 15.02 2.90 7.54
C LEU A 32 16.05 4.00 7.77
N LYS A 33 15.77 4.91 8.68
CA LYS A 33 16.69 6.01 9.08
C LYS A 33 17.41 6.67 7.89
N GLU A 34 18.65 6.23 7.59
CA GLU A 34 19.50 6.84 6.58
C GLU A 34 18.89 6.83 5.17
N ASP A 35 18.09 5.82 4.86
CA ASP A 35 17.48 5.68 3.54
C ASP A 35 16.14 6.39 3.44
N GLN A 36 15.59 6.85 4.55
CA GLN A 36 14.24 7.41 4.61
C GLN A 36 14.09 8.61 3.67
N ALA A 37 15.08 9.48 3.64
CA ALA A 37 15.01 10.69 2.79
C ALA A 37 14.86 10.33 1.32
N THR A 38 15.55 9.28 0.85
CA THR A 38 15.45 8.81 -0.53
C THR A 38 14.04 8.28 -0.82
N TYR A 39 13.52 7.45 0.08
CA TYR A 39 12.18 6.87 -0.10
C TYR A 39 11.09 7.94 0.03
N ASP A 40 11.23 8.89 0.95
CA ASP A 40 10.24 9.94 1.16
C ASP A 40 10.00 10.78 -0.09
N GLN A 41 11.06 11.11 -0.84
CA GLN A 41 10.90 11.92 -2.05
C GLN A 41 10.04 11.22 -3.11
N TYR A 42 10.04 9.88 -3.12
CA TYR A 42 9.26 9.08 -4.08
C TYR A 42 7.88 8.70 -3.55
N ASN A 43 7.66 8.86 -2.24
CA ASN A 43 6.39 8.53 -1.60
C ASN A 43 5.55 9.75 -1.25
N LYS A 44 6.03 10.94 -1.59
CA LYS A 44 5.22 12.14 -1.46
C LYS A 44 4.03 12.05 -2.39
N VAL A 45 2.87 12.38 -1.86
CA VAL A 45 1.63 12.20 -2.58
C VAL A 45 0.88 13.50 -2.68
N PRO A 46 0.97 14.18 -3.82
CA PRO A 46 0.20 15.41 -3.99
C PRO A 46 -1.30 15.18 -4.13
N GLY A 47 -1.73 14.05 -4.67
CA GLY A 47 -3.16 13.81 -4.76
C GLY A 47 -3.48 12.43 -5.31
N PHE A 48 -3.92 11.52 -4.45
CA PHE A 48 -4.50 10.24 -4.89
C PHE A 48 -6.01 10.36 -4.89
N ASN A 49 -6.63 9.88 -5.96
CA ASN A 49 -8.08 9.83 -6.07
C ASN A 49 -8.64 8.46 -5.68
N THR A 50 -7.78 7.49 -5.44
CA THR A 50 -8.16 6.10 -5.17
C THR A 50 -7.48 5.63 -3.89
N VAL A 51 -8.09 6.00 -2.78
CA VAL A 51 -7.62 5.73 -1.42
C VAL A 51 -8.67 4.89 -0.71
N ILE A 52 -8.21 3.90 0.05
CA ILE A 52 -9.08 3.10 0.91
C ILE A 52 -8.65 3.27 2.36
N VAL A 53 -9.63 3.45 3.24
CA VAL A 53 -9.44 3.43 4.69
C VAL A 53 -10.32 2.32 5.25
N ILE A 54 -9.74 1.48 6.09
CA ILE A 54 -10.48 0.42 6.79
C ILE A 54 -10.63 0.82 8.24
N TYR A 55 -11.83 0.61 8.77
CA TYR A 55 -12.21 0.96 10.15
C TYR A 55 -12.57 -0.31 10.92
N ASP A 56 -12.13 -0.35 12.17
CA ASP A 56 -12.53 -1.34 13.14
C ASP A 56 -13.24 -0.59 14.27
N ASN A 57 -14.56 -0.86 14.45
CA ASN A 57 -15.37 -0.13 15.44
C ASN A 57 -15.21 1.39 15.31
N LYS A 58 -15.36 1.90 14.10
CA LYS A 58 -15.28 3.34 13.79
C LYS A 58 -13.88 3.94 13.96
N ARG A 59 -12.88 3.14 14.29
CA ARG A 59 -11.49 3.59 14.38
C ARG A 59 -10.76 3.27 13.08
N PRO A 60 -10.09 4.24 12.44
CA PRO A 60 -9.30 3.94 11.25
C PRO A 60 -8.07 3.12 11.64
N VAL A 61 -7.90 1.97 11.00
CA VAL A 61 -6.83 1.02 11.35
C VAL A 61 -5.92 0.65 10.20
N ALA A 62 -6.35 0.90 8.95
CA ALA A 62 -5.53 0.55 7.78
C ALA A 62 -5.79 1.51 6.64
N ILE A 63 -4.78 1.75 5.85
CA ILE A 63 -4.86 2.56 4.64
C ILE A 63 -4.14 1.88 3.49
N GLY A 64 -4.49 2.30 2.29
CA GLY A 64 -3.81 1.94 1.07
C GLY A 64 -4.35 2.78 -0.07
N CYS A 65 -3.57 2.88 -1.13
CA CYS A 65 -4.01 3.61 -2.31
C CYS A 65 -3.33 3.05 -3.54
N PHE A 66 -3.84 3.44 -4.70
CA PHE A 66 -3.16 3.16 -5.95
C PHE A 66 -3.23 4.38 -6.86
N LYS A 67 -2.30 4.43 -7.79
CA LYS A 67 -2.31 5.42 -8.86
C LYS A 67 -2.13 4.70 -10.19
N LYS A 68 -2.60 5.34 -11.26
CA LYS A 68 -2.39 4.83 -12.61
C LYS A 68 -0.89 4.87 -12.92
N TYR A 69 -0.34 3.74 -13.33
CA TYR A 69 1.04 3.63 -13.79
C TYR A 69 1.11 3.75 -15.31
N ASN A 70 0.28 2.99 -15.99
CA ASN A 70 0.06 3.11 -17.44
C ASN A 70 -1.37 2.68 -17.76
N GLU A 71 -1.70 2.48 -19.03
CA GLU A 71 -3.08 2.21 -19.45
C GLU A 71 -3.70 0.96 -18.84
N ASN A 72 -2.89 -0.05 -18.50
CA ASN A 72 -3.41 -1.30 -17.97
C ASN A 72 -2.90 -1.66 -16.58
N THR A 73 -2.08 -0.80 -15.95
CA THR A 73 -1.40 -1.13 -14.69
C THR A 73 -1.59 -0.01 -13.67
N VAL A 74 -1.89 -0.39 -12.43
CA VAL A 74 -1.88 0.53 -11.29
C VAL A 74 -0.66 0.25 -10.42
N GLU A 75 -0.18 1.27 -9.72
CA GLU A 75 0.85 1.11 -8.70
C GLU A 75 0.21 1.26 -7.32
N ILE A 76 0.36 0.23 -6.50
CA ILE A 76 -0.14 0.24 -5.13
C ILE A 76 0.86 0.94 -4.24
N LYS A 77 0.39 1.84 -3.41
CA LYS A 77 1.21 2.67 -2.53
C LYS A 77 0.57 2.85 -1.16
N ARG A 78 1.38 3.21 -0.17
CA ARG A 78 0.93 3.60 1.16
C ARG A 78 0.11 2.55 1.90
N MET A 79 0.41 1.27 1.66
CA MET A 79 -0.19 0.19 2.44
C MET A 79 0.33 0.23 3.87
N PHE A 80 -0.58 0.34 4.83
CA PHE A 80 -0.21 0.42 6.24
C PHE A 80 -1.36 -0.08 7.12
N VAL A 81 -1.01 -0.82 8.16
CA VAL A 81 -1.95 -1.23 9.21
C VAL A 81 -1.36 -0.79 10.54
N GLU A 82 -2.17 -0.15 11.37
CA GLU A 82 -1.78 0.25 12.71
C GLU A 82 -1.22 -0.95 13.47
N LYS A 83 -0.11 -0.75 14.19
CA LYS A 83 0.64 -1.82 14.83
C LYS A 83 -0.23 -2.74 15.69
N GLU A 84 -1.15 -2.15 16.47
CA GLU A 84 -2.03 -2.90 17.37
C GLU A 84 -3.06 -3.77 16.65
N TYR A 85 -3.25 -3.54 15.36
CA TYR A 85 -4.25 -4.24 14.55
C TYR A 85 -3.62 -5.20 13.53
N ARG A 86 -2.32 -5.42 13.62
CA ARG A 86 -1.61 -6.37 12.74
C ARG A 86 -1.91 -7.81 13.15
N GLY A 87 -1.77 -8.72 12.20
CA GLY A 87 -2.05 -10.14 12.44
C GLY A 87 -3.52 -10.50 12.43
N LYS A 88 -4.40 -9.58 12.02
CA LYS A 88 -5.85 -9.80 11.98
C LYS A 88 -6.41 -9.83 10.56
N GLY A 89 -5.54 -9.83 9.54
CA GLY A 89 -5.95 -9.92 8.15
C GLY A 89 -6.28 -8.61 7.46
N TYR A 90 -6.03 -7.47 8.09
CA TYR A 90 -6.34 -6.18 7.49
C TYR A 90 -5.49 -5.86 6.27
N SER A 91 -4.21 -6.23 6.26
CA SER A 91 -3.35 -6.04 5.07
C SER A 91 -3.89 -6.80 3.88
N LYS A 92 -4.28 -8.04 4.09
CA LYS A 92 -4.84 -8.89 3.05
C LYS A 92 -6.16 -8.32 2.53
N LEU A 93 -7.02 -7.88 3.43
CA LEU A 93 -8.29 -7.24 3.07
C LEU A 93 -8.05 -5.97 2.27
N MET A 94 -7.13 -5.12 2.73
CA MET A 94 -6.78 -3.87 2.05
C MET A 94 -6.32 -4.15 0.61
N LEU A 95 -5.39 -5.07 0.46
CA LEU A 95 -4.85 -5.41 -0.85
C LEU A 95 -5.95 -5.90 -1.79
N LYS A 96 -6.83 -6.76 -1.29
CA LYS A 96 -7.94 -7.29 -2.08
C LYS A 96 -8.90 -6.18 -2.52
N GLU A 97 -9.20 -5.24 -1.63
CA GLU A 97 -10.10 -4.14 -1.94
C GLU A 97 -9.49 -3.17 -2.95
N LEU A 98 -8.19 -2.92 -2.86
CA LEU A 98 -7.49 -2.11 -3.85
C LEU A 98 -7.51 -2.79 -5.22
N GLU A 99 -7.24 -4.09 -5.25
CA GLU A 99 -7.28 -4.86 -6.50
C GLU A 99 -8.68 -4.85 -7.11
N ASN A 100 -9.72 -5.04 -6.29
CA ASN A 100 -11.10 -5.00 -6.76
C ASN A 100 -11.43 -3.65 -7.40
N TRP A 101 -11.05 -2.56 -6.74
CA TRP A 101 -11.30 -1.23 -7.28
C TRP A 101 -10.56 -1.00 -8.58
N ALA A 102 -9.32 -1.45 -8.67
CA ALA A 102 -8.53 -1.34 -9.90
C ALA A 102 -9.17 -2.13 -11.04
N VAL A 103 -9.66 -3.34 -10.77
CA VAL A 103 -10.37 -4.16 -11.77
C VAL A 103 -11.66 -3.48 -12.23
N GLU A 104 -12.43 -2.92 -11.31
CA GLU A 104 -13.64 -2.15 -11.63
C GLU A 104 -13.32 -0.96 -12.52
N SER A 105 -12.11 -0.40 -12.38
CA SER A 105 -11.63 0.74 -13.16
C SER A 105 -10.93 0.30 -14.46
N ARG A 106 -11.02 -0.99 -14.80
CA ARG A 106 -10.52 -1.61 -16.03
C ARG A 106 -9.01 -1.75 -16.13
N PHE A 107 -8.33 -1.83 -15.01
CA PHE A 107 -6.91 -2.16 -14.99
C PHE A 107 -6.72 -3.67 -14.93
N GLN A 108 -5.64 -4.16 -15.52
CA GLN A 108 -5.33 -5.59 -15.62
C GLN A 108 -4.19 -6.03 -14.70
N TYR A 109 -3.32 -5.11 -14.31
CA TYR A 109 -2.12 -5.42 -13.53
C TYR A 109 -1.97 -4.45 -12.37
N ALA A 110 -1.34 -4.95 -11.31
CA ALA A 110 -0.90 -4.12 -10.19
C ALA A 110 0.59 -4.33 -9.97
N ILE A 111 1.32 -3.25 -9.76
CA ILE A 111 2.72 -3.29 -9.39
C ILE A 111 2.89 -2.58 -8.05
N LEU A 112 3.97 -2.88 -7.37
CA LEU A 112 4.30 -2.25 -6.10
C LEU A 112 5.79 -2.39 -5.84
N GLU A 113 6.26 -1.58 -4.90
CA GLU A 113 7.62 -1.67 -4.38
C GLU A 113 7.56 -1.77 -2.86
N THR A 114 8.42 -2.58 -2.28
CA THR A 114 8.61 -2.66 -0.84
C THR A 114 10.09 -2.87 -0.55
N SER A 115 10.47 -2.82 0.72
CA SER A 115 11.85 -3.04 1.12
C SER A 115 12.11 -4.52 1.40
N VAL A 116 13.31 -5.00 1.05
CA VAL A 116 13.75 -6.36 1.40
C VAL A 116 13.72 -6.58 2.92
N HIS A 117 13.80 -5.49 3.70
CA HIS A 117 13.79 -5.55 5.16
C HIS A 117 12.39 -5.78 5.74
N PHE A 118 11.34 -5.51 4.97
CA PHE A 118 9.96 -5.70 5.42
C PHE A 118 9.46 -7.09 5.03
N LYS A 119 10.01 -8.11 5.68
CA LYS A 119 9.71 -9.51 5.37
C LYS A 119 8.22 -9.87 5.45
N PRO A 120 7.46 -9.39 6.45
CA PRO A 120 6.02 -9.65 6.47
C PRO A 120 5.29 -9.09 5.24
N ALA A 121 5.67 -7.91 4.76
CA ALA A 121 5.09 -7.32 3.56
C ALA A 121 5.45 -8.14 2.33
N CYS A 122 6.72 -8.53 2.19
CA CYS A 122 7.14 -9.37 1.08
C CYS A 122 6.36 -10.69 1.03
N SER A 123 6.15 -11.31 2.19
CA SER A 123 5.38 -12.55 2.30
C SER A 123 3.91 -12.33 1.94
N LEU A 124 3.32 -11.23 2.41
CA LEU A 124 1.95 -10.87 2.08
C LEU A 124 1.75 -10.80 0.57
N TYR A 125 2.62 -10.07 -0.12
CA TYR A 125 2.48 -9.87 -1.56
C TYR A 125 2.71 -11.18 -2.33
N ARG A 126 3.71 -11.96 -1.97
CA ARG A 126 3.94 -13.26 -2.62
C ARG A 126 2.75 -14.19 -2.41
N ASN A 127 2.22 -14.26 -1.20
CA ASN A 127 1.06 -15.10 -0.91
C ASN A 127 -0.20 -14.63 -1.63
N ALA A 128 -0.26 -13.36 -1.97
CA ALA A 128 -1.37 -12.78 -2.73
C ALA A 128 -1.23 -12.97 -4.25
N GLY A 129 -0.12 -13.56 -4.71
CA GLY A 129 0.09 -13.86 -6.12
C GLY A 129 1.01 -12.90 -6.85
N TYR A 130 1.70 -12.03 -6.13
CA TYR A 130 2.68 -11.14 -6.74
C TYR A 130 4.00 -11.86 -6.97
N THR A 131 4.65 -11.56 -8.08
CA THR A 131 5.97 -12.09 -8.42
C THR A 131 6.97 -10.96 -8.54
N ILE A 132 8.23 -11.26 -8.23
CA ILE A 132 9.30 -10.27 -8.29
C ILE A 132 9.58 -9.93 -9.74
N ILE A 133 9.71 -8.62 -10.02
CA ILE A 133 10.12 -8.10 -11.33
C ILE A 133 11.36 -7.22 -11.13
N GLU A 134 11.97 -6.79 -12.24
CA GLU A 134 13.06 -5.83 -12.15
C GLU A 134 12.57 -4.52 -11.52
N ASN A 135 13.43 -3.88 -10.75
CA ASN A 135 13.12 -2.59 -10.18
C ASN A 135 12.85 -1.58 -11.30
N TYR A 136 11.78 -0.83 -11.14
CA TYR A 136 11.34 0.11 -12.17
C TYR A 136 11.53 1.56 -11.73
N ASP A 137 11.57 2.47 -12.70
CA ASP A 137 11.61 3.92 -12.50
C ASP A 137 12.67 4.35 -11.47
N GLN A 138 12.24 5.09 -10.44
CA GLN A 138 13.10 5.60 -9.38
C GLN A 138 13.72 4.51 -8.51
N TYR A 139 13.21 3.28 -8.57
CA TYR A 139 13.72 2.18 -7.76
C TYR A 139 14.88 1.43 -8.44
N LYS A 140 15.17 1.74 -9.72
CA LYS A 140 16.30 1.13 -10.42
C LYS A 140 17.59 1.41 -9.66
N GLY A 141 18.37 0.35 -9.42
CA GLY A 141 19.64 0.48 -8.72
C GLY A 141 19.54 0.55 -7.20
N LEU A 142 18.36 0.54 -6.63
CA LEU A 142 18.18 0.52 -5.18
C LEU A 142 18.13 -0.93 -4.70
N GLU A 143 19.25 -1.42 -4.17
CA GLU A 143 19.41 -2.82 -3.78
C GLU A 143 18.39 -3.28 -2.73
N GLU A 144 17.92 -2.36 -1.89
CA GLU A 144 16.97 -2.68 -0.84
C GLU A 144 15.53 -2.70 -1.31
N SER A 145 15.25 -2.24 -2.54
CA SER A 145 13.91 -2.24 -3.10
C SER A 145 13.59 -3.56 -3.79
N VAL A 146 12.40 -4.07 -3.53
CA VAL A 146 11.81 -5.23 -4.22
C VAL A 146 10.57 -4.75 -4.94
N CYS A 147 10.54 -4.89 -6.25
CA CYS A 147 9.38 -4.58 -7.06
C CYS A 147 8.65 -5.85 -7.44
N MET A 148 7.33 -5.80 -7.43
CA MET A 148 6.49 -6.97 -7.69
C MET A 148 5.32 -6.62 -8.59
N LYS A 149 4.78 -7.63 -9.26
CA LYS A 149 3.67 -7.47 -10.20
C LYS A 149 2.72 -8.65 -10.09
N LYS A 150 1.44 -8.35 -10.29
CA LYS A 150 0.38 -9.36 -10.34
C LYS A 150 -0.60 -9.02 -11.45
N LYS A 151 -1.08 -10.04 -12.16
CA LYS A 151 -2.23 -9.90 -13.05
C LYS A 151 -3.48 -9.99 -12.18
N ILE A 152 -4.27 -8.93 -12.16
CA ILE A 152 -5.46 -8.83 -11.29
C ILE A 152 -6.76 -9.06 -12.04
N SER A 153 -6.70 -9.08 -13.36
CA SER A 153 -7.91 -9.31 -14.15
C SER A 153 -7.61 -10.06 -15.44
#